data_2060e7a64a09be6f9dbbd9f9492a1364
#
_entry.id   2060e7a64a09be6f9dbbd9f9492a1364
#
_cell.length_a   1.000
_cell.length_b   1.000
_cell.length_c   1.000
_cell.angle_alpha   90.00
_cell.angle_beta   90.00
_cell.angle_gamma   90.00
#
_symmetry.space_group_name_H-M   'P 1'
#
loop_
_entity.id
_entity.type
_entity.pdbx_description
1 polymer ?
#
loop_
_entity_poly.entity_id
_entity_poly.type
_entity_poly.pdbx_seq_one_letter_code
_entity_poly.pdbx_strand_id
1 'polypeptide(L)'
;AMPMVSMAQNKVLGAGIKAENMDLSVKPGTDFYLYACGGWIKNNPLPAAYSRYGSFDKLAEDNSKNIHSILADLSAKNNAKGSLEQKIGDLYNLAMDSVRLNKEGVAPLMPTINRLEGAKSVDDLMAYVFDECQYGGSFLAYCGFSTDEKDAKNNILSIYQDGLSLGQRDYYVNKDEATLEIMKAYREHIVKMFRFFGFSE
;
A
#
# COMPACT_ATOMS: atom_id res chain seq x y z
N ALA A 1 -17.66 -47.64 22.79
CA ALA A 1 -17.69 -47.11 21.43
C ALA A 1 -17.22 -45.65 21.45
N MET A 2 -15.97 -45.40 21.03
CA MET A 2 -15.45 -44.07 20.84
C MET A 2 -16.02 -43.51 19.55
N PRO A 3 -16.48 -42.26 19.50
CA PRO A 3 -16.88 -41.65 18.24
C PRO A 3 -15.62 -41.38 17.42
N MET A 4 -15.56 -41.98 16.20
CA MET A 4 -14.59 -41.60 15.20
C MET A 4 -14.85 -40.14 14.81
N VAL A 5 -14.00 -39.23 15.26
CA VAL A 5 -13.93 -37.88 14.70
C VAL A 5 -13.37 -38.02 13.29
N SER A 6 -14.24 -37.95 12.30
CA SER A 6 -13.85 -37.84 10.90
C SER A 6 -13.08 -36.54 10.75
N MET A 7 -11.75 -36.61 10.80
CA MET A 7 -10.92 -35.54 10.26
C MET A 7 -11.20 -35.48 8.76
N ALA A 8 -11.94 -34.48 8.34
CA ALA A 8 -12.05 -34.14 6.92
C ALA A 8 -10.63 -33.81 6.45
N GLN A 9 -9.98 -34.77 5.83
CA GLN A 9 -8.68 -34.55 5.16
C GLN A 9 -8.96 -33.53 4.05
N ASN A 10 -8.37 -32.37 4.18
CA ASN A 10 -8.33 -31.37 3.09
C ASN A 10 -7.71 -32.06 1.88
N LYS A 11 -8.55 -32.55 0.98
CA LYS A 11 -8.11 -33.28 -0.20
C LYS A 11 -7.59 -32.24 -1.20
N VAL A 12 -6.27 -32.11 -1.27
CA VAL A 12 -5.61 -31.35 -2.34
C VAL A 12 -5.86 -32.11 -3.65
N LEU A 13 -6.69 -31.56 -4.53
CA LEU A 13 -7.07 -32.15 -5.81
C LEU A 13 -6.02 -31.98 -6.92
N GLY A 14 -4.86 -31.44 -6.59
CA GLY A 14 -3.74 -31.14 -7.48
C GLY A 14 -2.99 -29.89 -6.99
N ALA A 15 -1.93 -29.47 -7.65
CA ALA A 15 -1.17 -28.32 -7.25
C ALA A 15 -2.06 -27.06 -7.22
N GLY A 16 -2.34 -26.56 -6.01
CA GLY A 16 -3.12 -25.32 -5.80
C GLY A 16 -4.64 -25.45 -5.84
N ILE A 17 -5.21 -26.66 -6.10
CA ILE A 17 -6.67 -26.86 -6.08
C ILE A 17 -7.08 -27.39 -4.70
N LYS A 18 -7.92 -26.64 -4.00
CA LYS A 18 -8.48 -26.99 -2.70
C LYS A 18 -9.97 -27.27 -2.84
N ALA A 19 -10.42 -28.46 -2.40
CA ALA A 19 -11.85 -28.84 -2.47
C ALA A 19 -12.74 -27.89 -1.66
N GLU A 20 -12.25 -27.32 -0.58
CA GLU A 20 -12.95 -26.36 0.26
C GLU A 20 -13.31 -25.03 -0.45
N ASN A 21 -12.58 -24.70 -1.51
CA ASN A 21 -12.83 -23.52 -2.31
C ASN A 21 -13.95 -23.72 -3.35
N MET A 22 -14.36 -24.98 -3.57
CA MET A 22 -15.37 -25.33 -4.56
C MET A 22 -16.76 -25.35 -3.92
N ASP A 23 -17.81 -25.08 -4.71
CA ASP A 23 -19.20 -25.36 -4.36
C ASP A 23 -19.73 -26.49 -5.25
N LEU A 24 -19.66 -27.72 -4.72
CA LEU A 24 -20.09 -28.92 -5.43
C LEU A 24 -21.61 -29.05 -5.58
N SER A 25 -22.39 -28.17 -4.96
CA SER A 25 -23.85 -28.08 -5.16
C SER A 25 -24.25 -27.44 -6.49
N VAL A 26 -23.31 -26.66 -7.07
CA VAL A 26 -23.47 -25.98 -8.36
C VAL A 26 -22.98 -26.92 -9.48
N LYS A 27 -23.78 -27.05 -10.56
CA LYS A 27 -23.34 -27.82 -11.72
C LYS A 27 -22.33 -27.01 -12.54
N PRO A 28 -21.13 -27.57 -12.90
CA PRO A 28 -20.11 -26.84 -13.63
C PRO A 28 -20.58 -26.32 -15.01
N GLY A 29 -21.53 -27.00 -15.64
CA GLY A 29 -22.12 -26.55 -16.90
C GLY A 29 -23.18 -25.44 -16.75
N THR A 30 -23.60 -25.13 -15.51
CA THR A 30 -24.55 -24.03 -15.25
C THR A 30 -23.78 -22.76 -14.84
N ASP A 31 -22.87 -22.87 -13.90
CA ASP A 31 -22.01 -21.77 -13.45
C ASP A 31 -20.67 -22.35 -13.00
N PHE A 32 -19.69 -22.28 -13.90
CA PHE A 32 -18.38 -22.82 -13.62
C PHE A 32 -17.61 -21.99 -12.57
N TYR A 33 -17.85 -20.67 -12.53
CA TYR A 33 -17.19 -19.79 -11.56
C TYR A 33 -17.63 -20.12 -10.12
N LEU A 34 -18.93 -20.20 -9.89
CA LEU A 34 -19.45 -20.59 -8.57
C LEU A 34 -19.09 -22.04 -8.24
N TYR A 35 -19.12 -22.96 -9.20
CA TYR A 35 -18.65 -24.33 -8.97
C TYR A 35 -17.20 -24.36 -8.48
N ALA A 36 -16.31 -23.60 -9.12
CA ALA A 36 -14.87 -23.64 -8.82
C ALA A 36 -14.49 -22.79 -7.58
N CYS A 37 -15.17 -21.66 -7.35
CA CYS A 37 -14.77 -20.64 -6.36
C CYS A 37 -15.84 -20.36 -5.30
N GLY A 38 -17.03 -20.96 -5.38
CA GLY A 38 -18.15 -20.63 -4.50
C GLY A 38 -17.87 -20.89 -3.02
N GLY A 39 -17.12 -21.94 -2.68
CA GLY A 39 -16.69 -22.21 -1.32
C GLY A 39 -15.74 -21.13 -0.80
N TRP A 40 -14.80 -20.67 -1.65
CA TRP A 40 -13.88 -19.59 -1.29
C TRP A 40 -14.65 -18.28 -1.02
N ILE A 41 -15.57 -17.91 -1.91
CA ILE A 41 -16.40 -16.68 -1.79
C ILE A 41 -17.20 -16.72 -0.48
N LYS A 42 -17.80 -17.86 -0.16
CA LYS A 42 -18.59 -18.04 1.06
C LYS A 42 -17.73 -17.90 2.33
N ASN A 43 -16.51 -18.41 2.30
CA ASN A 43 -15.57 -18.39 3.44
C ASN A 43 -14.81 -17.06 3.57
N ASN A 44 -14.81 -16.22 2.53
CA ASN A 44 -14.11 -14.94 2.49
C ASN A 44 -15.06 -13.83 2.01
N PRO A 45 -16.04 -13.43 2.83
CA PRO A 45 -16.96 -12.36 2.47
C PRO A 45 -16.20 -11.05 2.22
N LEU A 46 -16.75 -10.21 1.32
CA LEU A 46 -16.17 -8.91 1.00
C LEU A 46 -16.11 -8.02 2.25
N PRO A 47 -14.90 -7.64 2.73
CA PRO A 47 -14.81 -6.72 3.86
C PRO A 47 -15.29 -5.32 3.47
N ALA A 48 -15.85 -4.57 4.44
CA ALA A 48 -16.42 -3.23 4.18
C ALA A 48 -15.42 -2.19 3.62
N ALA A 49 -14.12 -2.40 3.86
CA ALA A 49 -13.06 -1.53 3.38
C ALA A 49 -12.67 -1.77 1.91
N TYR A 50 -13.22 -2.81 1.27
CA TYR A 50 -12.82 -3.22 -0.08
C TYR A 50 -13.99 -3.09 -1.04
N SER A 51 -13.73 -2.59 -2.25
CA SER A 51 -14.69 -2.62 -3.38
C SER A 51 -14.69 -3.98 -4.11
N ARG A 52 -13.60 -4.73 -3.96
CA ARG A 52 -13.42 -6.10 -4.45
C ARG A 52 -12.52 -6.85 -3.48
N TYR A 53 -12.67 -8.17 -3.42
CA TYR A 53 -11.82 -9.01 -2.57
C TYR A 53 -11.57 -10.35 -3.24
N GLY A 54 -10.33 -10.75 -3.34
CA GLY A 54 -9.92 -11.98 -3.99
C GLY A 54 -8.74 -12.65 -3.25
N SER A 55 -8.25 -13.75 -3.80
CA SER A 55 -7.15 -14.52 -3.21
C SER A 55 -5.86 -13.71 -3.10
N PHE A 56 -5.62 -12.77 -4.00
CA PHE A 56 -4.45 -11.89 -3.93
C PHE A 56 -4.57 -10.87 -2.80
N ASP A 57 -5.77 -10.33 -2.57
CA ASP A 57 -6.01 -9.39 -1.45
C ASP A 57 -5.79 -10.11 -0.12
N LYS A 58 -6.35 -11.33 0.01
CA LYS A 58 -6.11 -12.15 1.19
C LYS A 58 -4.64 -12.51 1.39
N LEU A 59 -3.92 -12.85 0.32
CA LEU A 59 -2.49 -13.13 0.38
C LEU A 59 -1.70 -11.89 0.84
N ALA A 60 -2.04 -10.71 0.34
CA ALA A 60 -1.41 -9.45 0.75
C ALA A 60 -1.66 -9.16 2.24
N GLU A 61 -2.89 -9.37 2.74
CA GLU A 61 -3.20 -9.24 4.16
C GLU A 61 -2.41 -10.21 5.03
N ASP A 62 -2.39 -11.48 4.65
CA ASP A 62 -1.68 -12.52 5.41
C ASP A 62 -0.16 -12.24 5.41
N ASN A 63 0.39 -11.81 4.27
CA ASN A 63 1.79 -11.39 4.19
C ASN A 63 2.09 -10.17 5.08
N SER A 64 1.22 -9.17 5.09
CA SER A 64 1.35 -8.00 5.97
C SER A 64 1.34 -8.39 7.46
N LYS A 65 0.46 -9.31 7.85
CA LYS A 65 0.42 -9.85 9.22
C LYS A 65 1.71 -10.59 9.58
N ASN A 66 2.23 -11.40 8.66
CA ASN A 66 3.48 -12.12 8.86
C ASN A 66 4.67 -11.18 9.02
N ILE A 67 4.77 -10.17 8.13
CA ILE A 67 5.81 -9.14 8.23
C ILE A 67 5.70 -8.39 9.56
N HIS A 68 4.49 -7.96 9.93
CA HIS A 68 4.27 -7.29 11.22
C HIS A 68 4.73 -8.15 12.40
N SER A 69 4.38 -9.46 12.41
CA SER A 69 4.83 -10.39 13.45
C SER A 69 6.35 -10.48 13.53
N ILE A 70 7.04 -10.59 12.38
CA ILE A 70 8.50 -10.63 12.31
C ILE A 70 9.11 -9.33 12.87
N LEU A 71 8.59 -8.18 12.46
CA LEU A 71 9.08 -6.88 12.93
C LEU A 71 8.87 -6.70 14.45
N ALA A 72 7.70 -7.07 14.95
CA ALA A 72 7.39 -7.04 16.39
C ALA A 72 8.32 -7.96 17.17
N ASP A 73 8.55 -9.17 16.69
CA ASP A 73 9.46 -10.12 17.32
C ASP A 73 10.90 -9.62 17.37
N LEU A 74 11.38 -9.02 16.27
CA LEU A 74 12.73 -8.46 16.21
C LEU A 74 12.89 -7.23 17.11
N SER A 75 11.85 -6.40 17.19
CA SER A 75 11.85 -5.20 18.03
C SER A 75 11.83 -5.51 19.54
N ALA A 76 11.25 -6.65 19.92
CA ALA A 76 11.15 -7.08 21.31
C ALA A 76 12.40 -7.81 21.83
N LYS A 77 13.31 -8.24 20.92
CA LYS A 77 14.51 -9.00 21.28
C LYS A 77 15.73 -8.11 21.52
N ASN A 78 16.61 -8.59 22.40
CA ASN A 78 17.94 -8.00 22.57
C ASN A 78 18.90 -8.59 21.51
N ASN A 79 18.85 -8.05 20.30
CA ASN A 79 19.63 -8.53 19.17
C ASN A 79 21.11 -8.10 19.29
N ALA A 80 21.99 -8.85 18.65
CA ALA A 80 23.43 -8.57 18.66
C ALA A 80 23.72 -7.21 18.00
N LYS A 81 24.58 -6.40 18.62
CA LYS A 81 24.93 -5.08 18.11
C LYS A 81 25.53 -5.15 16.69
N GLY A 82 24.95 -4.40 15.77
CA GLY A 82 25.37 -4.32 14.36
C GLY A 82 24.75 -5.39 13.47
N SER A 83 23.96 -6.33 14.02
CA SER A 83 23.24 -7.33 13.24
C SER A 83 22.10 -6.71 12.41
N LEU A 84 21.65 -7.44 11.41
CA LEU A 84 20.48 -7.07 10.60
C LEU A 84 19.23 -7.03 11.46
N GLU A 85 19.08 -7.98 12.35
CA GLU A 85 17.96 -8.11 13.28
C GLU A 85 17.85 -6.87 14.19
N GLN A 86 18.98 -6.38 14.70
CA GLN A 86 19.02 -5.15 15.49
C GLN A 86 18.56 -3.95 14.66
N LYS A 87 19.12 -3.79 13.46
CA LYS A 87 18.79 -2.64 12.60
C LYS A 87 17.30 -2.59 12.24
N ILE A 88 16.71 -3.75 11.93
CA ILE A 88 15.28 -3.86 11.61
C ILE A 88 14.45 -3.54 12.86
N GLY A 89 14.77 -4.14 13.99
CA GLY A 89 14.05 -3.91 15.26
C GLY A 89 14.11 -2.46 15.71
N ASP A 90 15.29 -1.83 15.64
CA ASP A 90 15.47 -0.42 16.00
C ASP A 90 14.70 0.51 15.06
N LEU A 91 14.72 0.24 13.75
CA LEU A 91 13.94 1.03 12.78
C LEU A 91 12.43 0.90 13.04
N TYR A 92 11.96 -0.31 13.33
CA TYR A 92 10.56 -0.53 13.68
C TYR A 92 10.17 0.22 14.97
N ASN A 93 10.97 0.12 16.03
CA ASN A 93 10.73 0.84 17.28
C ASN A 93 10.72 2.36 17.06
N LEU A 94 11.64 2.87 16.25
CA LEU A 94 11.72 4.29 15.91
C LEU A 94 10.46 4.77 15.16
N ALA A 95 9.95 3.96 14.23
CA ALA A 95 8.74 4.26 13.47
C ALA A 95 7.46 4.21 14.34
N MET A 96 7.45 3.33 15.35
CA MET A 96 6.30 3.15 16.25
C MET A 96 6.34 4.05 17.50
N ASP A 97 7.39 4.85 17.69
CA ASP A 97 7.52 5.78 18.82
C ASP A 97 6.59 6.99 18.64
N SER A 98 5.31 6.80 18.95
CA SER A 98 4.29 7.84 18.87
C SER A 98 4.56 9.03 19.80
N VAL A 99 5.24 8.82 20.92
CA VAL A 99 5.59 9.88 21.87
C VAL A 99 6.59 10.84 21.20
N ARG A 100 7.64 10.29 20.59
CA ARG A 100 8.65 11.07 19.87
C ARG A 100 8.02 11.76 18.65
N LEU A 101 7.25 11.02 17.83
CA LEU A 101 6.60 11.56 16.64
C LEU A 101 5.67 12.73 16.99
N ASN A 102 4.87 12.61 18.04
CA ASN A 102 4.01 13.70 18.49
C ASN A 102 4.79 14.91 19.03
N LYS A 103 5.94 14.67 19.68
CA LYS A 103 6.80 15.75 20.18
C LYS A 103 7.50 16.50 19.06
N GLU A 104 8.01 15.78 18.06
CA GLU A 104 8.71 16.35 16.90
C GLU A 104 7.73 17.06 15.95
N GLY A 105 6.50 16.53 15.83
CA GLY A 105 5.47 17.09 14.96
C GLY A 105 5.96 17.27 13.53
N VAL A 106 5.80 18.46 12.97
CA VAL A 106 6.21 18.79 11.60
C VAL A 106 7.65 19.27 11.47
N ALA A 107 8.39 19.43 12.58
CA ALA A 107 9.73 19.99 12.58
C ALA A 107 10.70 19.30 11.60
N PRO A 108 10.71 17.96 11.45
CA PRO A 108 11.57 17.28 10.49
C PRO A 108 11.29 17.64 9.01
N LEU A 109 10.10 18.11 8.70
CA LEU A 109 9.67 18.47 7.34
C LEU A 109 9.88 19.94 7.02
N MET A 110 10.15 20.78 8.03
CA MET A 110 10.31 22.22 7.83
C MET A 110 11.44 22.61 6.86
N PRO A 111 12.59 21.92 6.79
CA PRO A 111 13.60 22.24 5.77
C PRO A 111 13.06 22.13 4.33
N THR A 112 12.24 21.09 4.06
CA THR A 112 11.57 20.88 2.77
C THR A 112 10.56 21.99 2.48
N ILE A 113 9.70 22.29 3.46
CA ILE A 113 8.70 23.36 3.34
C ILE A 113 9.37 24.70 3.08
N ASN A 114 10.38 25.09 3.86
CA ASN A 114 11.10 26.34 3.69
C ASN A 114 11.78 26.45 2.31
N ARG A 115 12.29 25.35 1.78
CA ARG A 115 12.85 25.31 0.43
C ARG A 115 11.77 25.57 -0.62
N LEU A 116 10.60 24.96 -0.49
CA LEU A 116 9.48 25.16 -1.40
C LEU A 116 8.93 26.60 -1.33
N GLU A 117 8.76 27.16 -0.13
CA GLU A 117 8.35 28.56 0.06
C GLU A 117 9.38 29.56 -0.49
N GLY A 118 10.66 29.18 -0.47
CA GLY A 118 11.75 29.98 -1.02
C GLY A 118 11.82 29.99 -2.55
N ALA A 119 11.12 29.10 -3.25
CA ALA A 119 11.13 29.00 -4.70
C ALA A 119 10.47 30.26 -5.32
N LYS A 120 11.19 30.96 -6.20
CA LYS A 120 10.74 32.21 -6.86
C LYS A 120 10.47 32.05 -8.32
N SER A 121 10.79 30.89 -8.88
CA SER A 121 10.65 30.55 -10.29
C SER A 121 10.22 29.10 -10.48
N VAL A 122 9.75 28.80 -11.68
CA VAL A 122 9.50 27.40 -12.08
C VAL A 122 10.80 26.59 -12.06
N ASP A 123 11.93 27.19 -12.41
CA ASP A 123 13.23 26.51 -12.41
C ASP A 123 13.64 26.11 -11.00
N ASP A 124 13.41 26.95 -9.98
CA ASP A 124 13.66 26.60 -8.58
C ASP A 124 12.81 25.39 -8.14
N LEU A 125 11.53 25.38 -8.54
CA LEU A 125 10.63 24.26 -8.26
C LEU A 125 11.06 22.99 -8.97
N MET A 126 11.45 23.09 -10.25
CA MET A 126 11.93 21.93 -11.01
C MET A 126 13.25 21.40 -10.46
N ALA A 127 14.15 22.25 -9.99
CA ALA A 127 15.37 21.83 -9.30
C ALA A 127 15.04 21.00 -8.04
N TYR A 128 14.03 21.42 -7.26
CA TYR A 128 13.54 20.62 -6.14
C TYR A 128 12.99 19.27 -6.57
N VAL A 129 12.15 19.23 -7.61
CA VAL A 129 11.55 18.00 -8.14
C VAL A 129 12.63 17.00 -8.56
N PHE A 130 13.65 17.46 -9.28
CA PHE A 130 14.75 16.58 -9.73
C PHE A 130 15.63 16.09 -8.58
N ASP A 131 15.86 16.91 -7.57
CA ASP A 131 16.58 16.48 -6.36
C ASP A 131 15.83 15.37 -5.63
N GLU A 132 14.52 15.51 -5.46
CA GLU A 132 13.67 14.48 -4.83
C GLU A 132 13.65 13.18 -5.63
N CYS A 133 13.63 13.26 -6.97
CA CYS A 133 13.68 12.07 -7.83
C CYS A 133 14.95 11.22 -7.59
N GLN A 134 16.08 11.80 -7.20
CA GLN A 134 17.31 11.05 -6.90
C GLN A 134 17.15 10.14 -5.68
N TYR A 135 16.24 10.47 -4.77
CA TYR A 135 15.96 9.71 -3.55
C TYR A 135 14.68 8.89 -3.64
N GLY A 136 14.12 8.74 -4.86
CA GLY A 136 12.87 8.00 -5.08
C GLY A 136 11.61 8.78 -4.72
N GLY A 137 11.76 10.10 -4.47
CA GLY A 137 10.61 11.00 -4.31
C GLY A 137 9.88 11.20 -5.62
N SER A 138 8.58 11.45 -5.54
CA SER A 138 7.76 11.79 -6.68
C SER A 138 6.84 12.96 -6.30
N PHE A 139 6.87 14.01 -7.10
CA PHE A 139 6.07 15.22 -6.83
C PHE A 139 5.20 15.58 -8.05
N LEU A 140 5.82 15.97 -9.16
CA LEU A 140 5.15 16.21 -10.45
C LEU A 140 5.51 15.15 -11.46
N ALA A 141 6.66 14.51 -11.27
CA ALA A 141 7.19 13.48 -12.13
C ALA A 141 7.94 12.43 -11.30
N TYR A 142 7.83 11.21 -11.70
CA TYR A 142 8.71 10.13 -11.22
C TYR A 142 9.80 9.89 -12.27
N CYS A 143 11.05 9.90 -11.83
CA CYS A 143 12.20 9.61 -12.66
C CYS A 143 12.84 8.29 -12.20
N GLY A 144 13.10 7.40 -13.11
CA GLY A 144 13.73 6.11 -12.81
C GLY A 144 14.43 5.51 -14.03
N PHE A 145 15.34 4.59 -13.77
CA PHE A 145 15.98 3.82 -14.82
C PHE A 145 15.17 2.53 -15.06
N SER A 146 14.80 2.30 -16.30
CA SER A 146 14.10 1.09 -16.73
C SER A 146 14.74 0.52 -17.98
N THR A 147 14.48 -0.74 -18.27
CA THR A 147 14.88 -1.37 -19.52
C THR A 147 14.24 -0.63 -20.70
N ASP A 148 15.04 -0.34 -21.75
CA ASP A 148 14.51 0.23 -22.98
C ASP A 148 13.54 -0.77 -23.64
N GLU A 149 12.31 -0.34 -23.86
CA GLU A 149 11.28 -1.17 -24.52
C GLU A 149 11.64 -1.55 -25.96
N LYS A 150 12.53 -0.78 -26.62
CA LYS A 150 12.99 -1.02 -27.99
C LYS A 150 14.28 -1.83 -28.04
N ASP A 151 15.10 -1.78 -27.01
CA ASP A 151 16.34 -2.55 -26.89
C ASP A 151 16.55 -3.00 -25.43
N ALA A 152 16.05 -4.17 -25.12
CA ALA A 152 16.11 -4.75 -23.77
C ALA A 152 17.53 -4.98 -23.22
N LYS A 153 18.58 -4.76 -24.01
CA LYS A 153 19.98 -4.82 -23.57
C LYS A 153 20.43 -3.53 -22.87
N ASN A 154 19.70 -2.45 -23.04
CA ASN A 154 20.03 -1.13 -22.52
C ASN A 154 19.02 -0.70 -21.47
N ASN A 155 19.49 0.10 -20.51
CA ASN A 155 18.64 0.84 -19.60
C ASN A 155 18.60 2.31 -20.01
N ILE A 156 17.41 2.91 -19.90
CA ILE A 156 17.19 4.32 -20.20
C ILE A 156 16.59 5.04 -19.00
N LEU A 157 16.78 6.35 -18.93
CA LEU A 157 16.04 7.21 -18.00
C LEU A 157 14.59 7.33 -18.49
N SER A 158 13.67 6.95 -17.65
CA SER A 158 12.24 7.08 -17.88
C SER A 158 11.66 8.14 -16.98
N ILE A 159 10.84 9.01 -17.53
CA ILE A 159 10.14 10.07 -16.79
C ILE A 159 8.65 9.83 -16.95
N TYR A 160 7.95 9.70 -15.85
CA TYR A 160 6.50 9.47 -15.81
C TYR A 160 5.82 10.61 -15.10
N GLN A 161 4.65 11.01 -15.61
CA GLN A 161 3.79 11.95 -14.90
C GLN A 161 3.33 11.34 -13.58
N ASP A 162 3.37 12.14 -12.52
CA ASP A 162 2.91 11.77 -11.18
C ASP A 162 2.23 12.97 -10.49
N GLY A 163 1.94 12.84 -9.20
CA GLY A 163 1.38 13.94 -8.39
C GLY A 163 -0.13 13.90 -8.21
N LEU A 164 -0.83 12.89 -8.72
CA LEU A 164 -2.25 12.70 -8.45
C LEU A 164 -2.45 11.92 -7.14
N SER A 165 -2.69 12.62 -6.03
CA SER A 165 -2.83 12.02 -4.70
C SER A 165 -4.00 11.03 -4.58
N LEU A 166 -5.07 11.20 -5.35
CA LEU A 166 -6.19 10.25 -5.42
C LEU A 166 -5.98 9.14 -6.47
N GLY A 167 -4.79 9.07 -7.07
CA GLY A 167 -4.36 7.97 -7.94
C GLY A 167 -4.96 7.95 -9.34
N GLN A 168 -6.15 8.50 -9.58
CA GLN A 168 -6.82 8.48 -10.89
C GLN A 168 -7.40 9.85 -11.25
N ARG A 169 -7.29 10.20 -12.55
CA ARG A 169 -7.85 11.43 -13.12
C ARG A 169 -9.34 11.60 -12.84
N ASP A 170 -10.09 10.52 -12.85
CA ASP A 170 -11.55 10.55 -12.76
C ASP A 170 -12.06 11.16 -11.46
N TYR A 171 -11.34 11.02 -10.34
CA TYR A 171 -11.66 11.72 -9.10
C TYR A 171 -11.64 13.24 -9.22
N TYR A 172 -10.89 13.79 -10.17
CA TYR A 172 -10.76 15.25 -10.35
C TYR A 172 -11.74 15.83 -11.38
N VAL A 173 -12.28 15.03 -12.28
CA VAL A 173 -13.09 15.48 -13.41
C VAL A 173 -14.56 15.06 -13.33
N ASN A 174 -14.86 13.93 -12.70
CA ASN A 174 -16.22 13.44 -12.55
C ASN A 174 -17.01 14.28 -11.53
N LYS A 175 -18.33 14.34 -11.72
CA LYS A 175 -19.22 15.19 -10.92
C LYS A 175 -20.40 14.40 -10.34
N ASP A 176 -20.31 13.08 -10.31
CA ASP A 176 -21.26 12.28 -9.57
C ASP A 176 -21.12 12.54 -8.05
N GLU A 177 -22.18 12.29 -7.31
CA GLU A 177 -22.30 12.64 -5.89
C GLU A 177 -21.15 12.00 -5.05
N ALA A 178 -20.83 10.72 -5.29
CA ALA A 178 -19.79 10.01 -4.56
C ALA A 178 -18.40 10.62 -4.80
N THR A 179 -18.09 10.96 -6.05
CA THR A 179 -16.83 11.64 -6.41
C THR A 179 -16.75 13.03 -5.79
N LEU A 180 -17.83 13.79 -5.77
CA LEU A 180 -17.86 15.12 -5.14
C LEU A 180 -17.65 15.04 -3.62
N GLU A 181 -18.20 14.04 -2.94
CA GLU A 181 -17.94 13.82 -1.50
C GLU A 181 -16.47 13.47 -1.23
N ILE A 182 -15.88 12.60 -2.04
CA ILE A 182 -14.46 12.26 -1.95
C ILE A 182 -13.60 13.52 -2.14
N MET A 183 -13.90 14.34 -3.15
CA MET A 183 -13.18 15.59 -3.42
C MET A 183 -13.33 16.61 -2.30
N LYS A 184 -14.50 16.68 -1.66
CA LYS A 184 -14.72 17.52 -0.50
C LYS A 184 -13.84 17.08 0.67
N ALA A 185 -13.88 15.79 1.03
CA ALA A 185 -13.04 15.22 2.09
C ALA A 185 -11.55 15.42 1.81
N TYR A 186 -11.12 15.27 0.54
CA TYR A 186 -9.74 15.49 0.13
C TYR A 186 -9.29 16.95 0.33
N ARG A 187 -10.15 17.93 -0.03
CA ARG A 187 -9.85 19.36 0.21
C ARG A 187 -9.74 19.68 1.69
N GLU A 188 -10.66 19.19 2.50
CA GLU A 188 -10.62 19.35 3.96
C GLU A 188 -9.34 18.74 4.55
N HIS A 189 -8.92 17.58 4.04
CA HIS A 189 -7.65 16.96 4.42
C HIS A 189 -6.44 17.83 4.06
N ILE A 190 -6.39 18.40 2.84
CA ILE A 190 -5.31 19.30 2.43
C ILE A 190 -5.24 20.50 3.39
N VAL A 191 -6.35 21.18 3.65
CA VAL A 191 -6.40 22.32 4.58
C VAL A 191 -5.88 21.93 5.96
N LYS A 192 -6.32 20.77 6.48
CA LYS A 192 -5.83 20.26 7.76
C LYS A 192 -4.32 20.03 7.77
N MET A 193 -3.77 19.45 6.68
CA MET A 193 -2.32 19.22 6.58
C MET A 193 -1.55 20.54 6.56
N PHE A 194 -1.98 21.53 5.76
CA PHE A 194 -1.32 22.84 5.70
C PHE A 194 -1.36 23.57 7.04
N ARG A 195 -2.44 23.46 7.81
CA ARG A 195 -2.52 24.02 9.16
C ARG A 195 -1.46 23.49 10.12
N PHE A 196 -1.06 22.21 9.99
CA PHE A 196 0.04 21.66 10.79
C PHE A 196 1.37 22.36 10.53
N PHE A 197 1.57 22.91 9.34
CA PHE A 197 2.76 23.70 8.99
C PHE A 197 2.63 25.19 9.31
N GLY A 198 1.50 25.63 9.90
CA GLY A 198 1.27 27.02 10.28
C GLY A 198 0.70 27.90 9.18
N PHE A 199 0.28 27.35 8.05
CA PHE A 199 -0.42 28.12 7.03
C PHE A 199 -1.84 28.50 7.50
N SER A 200 -2.26 29.74 7.20
CA SER A 200 -3.66 30.18 7.36
C SER A 200 -4.54 29.68 6.20
N GLU A 201 -5.85 29.77 6.37
CA GLU A 201 -6.81 29.52 5.28
C GLU A 201 -6.66 30.51 4.14
#